data_09f71516f8d0ce846fe85834a265a98e
#
_entry.id   09f71516f8d0ce846fe85834a265a98e
#
_cell.length_a   1.000
_cell.length_b   1.000
_cell.length_c   1.000
_cell.angle_alpha   90.00
_cell.angle_beta   90.00
_cell.angle_gamma   90.00
#
_symmetry.space_group_name_H-M   'P 1'
#
loop_
_entity.id
_entity.type
_entity.pdbx_description
1 polymer ?
#
loop_
_entity_poly.entity_id
_entity_poly.type
_entity_poly.pdbx_seq_one_letter_code
_entity_poly.pdbx_strand_id
1 'polypeptide(L)'
;MWHNLNNVFSAVSTYSDLSPDIETRRCVNHRLRLRPALSLDQWFDYFWQPHGIAKPTVFFVYTYLEKYSGLQMSCVMPGDRLEQDLKLTLVCWFDWQLNLCDDFLSYFGIDISDRLDTYSLSTVEDLVKFLDSELLALHC
;
A
#
# COMPACT_ATOMS: atom_id res chain seq x y z
N MET A 1 9.54 -20.36 25.07
CA MET A 1 10.77 -20.77 24.41
C MET A 1 10.59 -22.12 23.73
N TRP A 2 11.61 -22.60 23.06
CA TRP A 2 11.57 -23.85 22.28
C TRP A 2 11.50 -25.06 23.21
N HIS A 3 10.39 -25.76 23.22
CA HIS A 3 10.24 -26.97 24.04
C HIS A 3 10.62 -28.21 23.23
N ASN A 4 10.45 -28.12 21.90
CA ASN A 4 10.74 -29.22 21.00
C ASN A 4 10.84 -28.67 19.57
N LEU A 5 11.23 -29.56 18.65
CA LEU A 5 11.40 -29.19 17.24
C LEU A 5 10.07 -28.79 16.58
N ASN A 6 8.97 -29.40 17.01
CA ASN A 6 7.66 -29.06 16.44
C ASN A 6 7.32 -27.59 16.67
N ASN A 7 7.63 -27.07 17.85
CA ASN A 7 7.40 -25.66 18.14
C ASN A 7 8.29 -24.77 17.26
N VAL A 8 9.53 -25.18 17.03
CA VAL A 8 10.44 -24.45 16.14
C VAL A 8 9.89 -24.41 14.73
N PHE A 9 9.48 -25.56 14.19
CA PHE A 9 8.93 -25.62 12.83
C PHE A 9 7.61 -24.86 12.72
N SER A 10 6.75 -24.91 13.71
CA SER A 10 5.50 -24.16 13.72
C SER A 10 5.75 -22.65 13.70
N ALA A 11 6.72 -22.18 14.49
CA ALA A 11 7.07 -20.77 14.53
C ALA A 11 7.64 -20.30 13.21
N VAL A 12 8.51 -21.08 12.58
CA VAL A 12 9.10 -20.76 11.27
C VAL A 12 8.02 -20.72 10.20
N SER A 13 7.11 -21.69 10.19
CA SER A 13 6.02 -21.75 9.23
C SER A 13 5.09 -20.54 9.37
N THR A 14 4.73 -20.20 10.61
CA THR A 14 3.88 -19.03 10.88
C THR A 14 4.57 -17.74 10.43
N TYR A 15 5.86 -17.59 10.73
CA TYR A 15 6.62 -16.43 10.30
C TYR A 15 6.64 -16.31 8.78
N SER A 16 6.84 -17.43 8.08
CA SER A 16 6.85 -17.46 6.62
C SER A 16 5.51 -17.03 6.03
N ASP A 17 4.39 -17.43 6.68
CA ASP A 17 3.05 -17.04 6.24
C ASP A 17 2.78 -15.55 6.46
N LEU A 18 3.43 -14.93 7.45
CA LEU A 18 3.25 -13.52 7.79
C LEU A 18 4.17 -12.60 6.99
N SER A 19 5.24 -13.14 6.42
CA SER A 19 6.22 -12.35 5.66
C SER A 19 5.77 -12.17 4.22
N PRO A 20 6.34 -11.18 3.50
CA PRO A 20 6.02 -10.97 2.09
C PRO A 20 6.35 -12.17 1.23
N ASP A 21 5.46 -12.49 0.29
CA ASP A 21 5.68 -13.51 -0.71
C ASP A 21 6.52 -12.94 -1.85
N ILE A 22 7.80 -13.25 -1.86
CA ILE A 22 8.76 -12.68 -2.81
C ILE A 22 8.42 -13.10 -4.25
N GLU A 23 7.97 -14.33 -4.45
CA GLU A 23 7.60 -14.80 -5.78
C GLU A 23 6.38 -14.06 -6.32
N THR A 24 5.37 -13.86 -5.48
CA THR A 24 4.19 -13.09 -5.87
C THR A 24 4.58 -11.64 -6.18
N ARG A 25 5.42 -11.04 -5.34
CA ARG A 25 5.91 -9.67 -5.56
C ARG A 25 6.63 -9.57 -6.91
N ARG A 26 7.48 -10.54 -7.21
CA ARG A 26 8.22 -10.57 -8.48
C ARG A 26 7.26 -10.69 -9.66
N CYS A 27 6.25 -11.54 -9.56
CA CYS A 27 5.26 -11.72 -10.62
C CYS A 27 4.44 -10.46 -10.87
N VAL A 28 4.00 -9.79 -9.81
CA VAL A 28 3.25 -8.55 -9.94
C VAL A 28 4.11 -7.48 -10.58
N ASN A 29 5.35 -7.30 -10.11
CA ASN A 29 6.27 -6.32 -10.69
C ASN A 29 6.58 -6.63 -12.16
N HIS A 30 6.69 -7.90 -12.51
CA HIS A 30 6.91 -8.27 -13.91
C HIS A 30 5.77 -7.77 -14.81
N ARG A 31 4.53 -7.95 -14.36
CA ARG A 31 3.36 -7.45 -15.09
C ARG A 31 3.32 -5.92 -15.12
N LEU A 32 3.66 -5.28 -14.00
CA LEU A 32 3.67 -3.82 -13.95
C LEU A 32 4.68 -3.23 -14.94
N ARG A 33 5.85 -3.85 -15.08
CA ARG A 33 6.90 -3.35 -15.97
C ARG A 33 6.55 -3.41 -17.45
N LEU A 34 5.45 -4.06 -17.81
CA LEU A 34 4.95 -4.02 -19.17
C LEU A 34 4.28 -2.69 -19.51
N ARG A 35 4.03 -1.86 -18.50
CA ARG A 35 3.43 -0.54 -18.65
C ARG A 35 4.51 0.54 -18.64
N PRO A 36 4.22 1.73 -19.22
CA PRO A 36 5.14 2.86 -19.08
C PRO A 36 5.33 3.25 -17.61
N ALA A 37 6.58 3.56 -17.25
CA ALA A 37 6.90 4.04 -15.91
C ALA A 37 6.74 5.56 -15.86
N LEU A 38 6.06 6.06 -14.84
CA LEU A 38 5.88 7.49 -14.62
C LEU A 38 6.65 7.92 -13.37
N SER A 39 7.32 9.06 -13.45
CA SER A 39 7.91 9.65 -12.26
C SER A 39 6.80 10.06 -11.28
N LEU A 40 7.18 10.38 -10.05
CA LEU A 40 6.21 10.82 -9.04
C LEU A 40 5.41 12.03 -9.52
N ASP A 41 6.08 13.03 -10.11
CA ASP A 41 5.40 14.22 -10.63
C ASP A 41 4.48 13.88 -11.79
N GLN A 42 4.93 13.04 -12.73
CA GLN A 42 4.11 12.60 -13.85
C GLN A 42 2.90 11.80 -13.39
N TRP A 43 3.09 10.93 -12.40
CA TRP A 43 2.02 10.13 -11.82
C TRP A 43 0.94 11.00 -11.23
N PHE A 44 1.34 12.04 -10.47
CA PHE A 44 0.42 13.02 -9.93
C PHE A 44 -0.28 13.80 -11.04
N ASP A 45 0.47 14.38 -11.95
CA ASP A 45 -0.08 15.25 -13.00
C ASP A 45 -1.07 14.52 -13.90
N TYR A 46 -0.77 13.26 -14.23
CA TYR A 46 -1.57 12.50 -15.18
C TYR A 46 -2.83 11.91 -14.55
N PHE A 47 -2.70 11.31 -13.37
CA PHE A 47 -3.80 10.54 -12.81
C PHE A 47 -4.62 11.28 -11.75
N TRP A 48 -4.03 12.17 -11.01
CA TRP A 48 -4.62 12.67 -9.78
C TRP A 48 -4.97 14.16 -9.80
N GLN A 49 -4.11 14.97 -10.36
CA GLN A 49 -4.34 16.40 -10.45
C GLN A 49 -5.64 16.76 -11.17
N PRO A 50 -6.02 16.07 -12.28
CA PRO A 50 -7.30 16.36 -12.94
C PRO A 50 -8.53 16.08 -12.07
N HIS A 51 -8.40 15.23 -11.03
CA HIS A 51 -9.50 14.90 -10.13
C HIS A 51 -9.44 15.69 -8.82
N GLY A 52 -8.57 16.68 -8.72
CA GLY A 52 -8.51 17.55 -7.56
C GLY A 52 -7.88 16.94 -6.32
N ILE A 53 -7.13 15.85 -6.47
CA ILE A 53 -6.45 15.20 -5.34
C ILE A 53 -5.22 16.01 -4.96
N ALA A 54 -5.01 16.21 -3.65
CA ALA A 54 -3.88 16.99 -3.15
C ALA A 54 -2.55 16.29 -3.40
N LYS A 55 -1.55 17.04 -3.83
CA LYS A 55 -0.23 16.51 -4.15
C LYS A 55 0.42 15.77 -2.96
N PRO A 56 0.36 16.30 -1.71
CA PRO A 56 0.93 15.57 -0.57
C PRO A 56 0.33 14.19 -0.35
N THR A 57 -0.97 14.02 -0.57
CA THR A 57 -1.64 12.73 -0.47
C THR A 57 -1.07 11.74 -1.48
N VAL A 58 -0.95 12.18 -2.73
CA VAL A 58 -0.45 11.35 -3.82
C VAL A 58 1.01 10.95 -3.58
N PHE A 59 1.83 11.90 -3.14
CA PHE A 59 3.24 11.64 -2.84
C PHE A 59 3.38 10.65 -1.70
N PHE A 60 2.53 10.77 -0.69
CA PHE A 60 2.52 9.83 0.43
C PHE A 60 2.22 8.41 -0.05
N VAL A 61 1.15 8.22 -0.84
CA VAL A 61 0.76 6.89 -1.31
C VAL A 61 1.83 6.29 -2.20
N TYR A 62 2.34 7.06 -3.15
CA TYR A 62 3.38 6.57 -4.06
C TYR A 62 4.60 6.08 -3.27
N THR A 63 5.08 6.88 -2.33
CA THR A 63 6.28 6.59 -1.58
C THR A 63 6.10 5.43 -0.61
N TYR A 64 5.02 5.48 0.18
CA TYR A 64 4.84 4.53 1.27
C TYR A 64 4.27 3.20 0.82
N LEU A 65 3.37 3.20 -0.18
CA LEU A 65 2.87 1.94 -0.69
C LEU A 65 3.97 1.14 -1.37
N GLU A 66 4.90 1.81 -2.06
CA GLU A 66 6.09 1.15 -2.60
C GLU A 66 6.96 0.58 -1.47
N LYS A 67 7.12 1.33 -0.40
CA LYS A 67 7.89 0.90 0.77
C LYS A 67 7.31 -0.38 1.39
N TYR A 68 5.98 -0.45 1.53
CA TYR A 68 5.34 -1.62 2.16
C TYR A 68 5.30 -2.82 1.23
N SER A 69 5.05 -2.60 -0.04
CA SER A 69 4.76 -3.68 -0.98
C SER A 69 5.97 -4.13 -1.78
N GLY A 70 6.97 -3.27 -1.94
CA GLY A 70 8.05 -3.52 -2.88
C GLY A 70 7.61 -3.48 -4.33
N LEU A 71 6.38 -3.02 -4.61
CA LEU A 71 5.87 -2.91 -5.96
C LEU A 71 6.32 -1.60 -6.60
N GLN A 72 6.46 -1.62 -7.91
CA GLN A 72 6.93 -0.48 -8.69
C GLN A 72 5.78 0.49 -8.93
N MET A 73 5.61 1.45 -8.03
CA MET A 73 4.49 2.40 -8.08
C MET A 73 4.49 3.25 -9.33
N SER A 74 5.65 3.44 -9.95
CA SER A 74 5.76 4.17 -11.23
C SER A 74 4.89 3.56 -12.33
N CYS A 75 4.56 2.29 -12.23
CA CYS A 75 3.75 1.57 -13.23
C CYS A 75 2.33 1.25 -12.72
N VAL A 76 1.97 1.65 -11.52
CA VAL A 76 0.65 1.40 -10.94
C VAL A 76 -0.34 2.44 -11.48
N MET A 77 -1.57 2.01 -11.75
CA MET A 77 -2.65 2.87 -12.24
C MET A 77 -3.77 2.96 -11.20
N PRO A 78 -4.57 4.06 -11.22
CA PRO A 78 -5.64 4.24 -10.24
C PRO A 78 -6.65 3.09 -10.19
N GLY A 79 -6.93 2.47 -11.33
CA GLY A 79 -7.88 1.38 -11.43
C GLY A 79 -7.34 0.03 -10.99
N ASP A 80 -6.07 -0.08 -10.62
CA ASP A 80 -5.51 -1.34 -10.15
C ASP A 80 -6.16 -1.72 -8.83
N ARG A 81 -6.63 -2.97 -8.75
CA ARG A 81 -7.28 -3.47 -7.54
C ARG A 81 -6.23 -3.92 -6.53
N LEU A 82 -6.45 -3.52 -5.28
CA LEU A 82 -5.45 -3.73 -4.23
C LEU A 82 -5.14 -5.20 -4.01
N GLU A 83 -6.14 -6.08 -4.03
CA GLU A 83 -5.95 -7.50 -3.76
C GLU A 83 -5.85 -8.34 -5.04
N GLN A 84 -6.73 -8.10 -6.01
CA GLN A 84 -6.76 -8.93 -7.22
C GLN A 84 -5.59 -8.65 -8.16
N ASP A 85 -5.19 -7.40 -8.29
CA ASP A 85 -4.14 -7.00 -9.24
C ASP A 85 -2.78 -6.84 -8.55
N LEU A 86 -2.73 -6.15 -7.42
CA LEU A 86 -1.49 -5.86 -6.72
C LEU A 86 -1.17 -6.89 -5.63
N LYS A 87 -2.16 -7.65 -5.17
CA LYS A 87 -2.02 -8.72 -4.19
C LYS A 87 -1.34 -8.24 -2.91
N LEU A 88 -1.81 -7.10 -2.37
CA LEU A 88 -1.16 -6.45 -1.22
C LEU A 88 -1.09 -7.35 0.00
N THR A 89 -2.11 -8.19 0.25
CA THR A 89 -2.09 -9.13 1.38
C THR A 89 -0.90 -10.10 1.29
N LEU A 90 -0.48 -10.44 0.08
CA LEU A 90 0.62 -11.38 -0.13
C LEU A 90 1.98 -10.68 -0.24
N VAL A 91 2.05 -9.51 -0.89
CA VAL A 91 3.32 -8.85 -1.15
C VAL A 91 3.81 -7.97 -0.01
N CYS A 92 2.92 -7.56 0.90
CA CYS A 92 3.27 -6.76 2.07
C CYS A 92 3.44 -7.66 3.30
N TRP A 93 4.08 -7.13 4.35
CA TRP A 93 4.00 -7.72 5.66
C TRP A 93 2.55 -7.68 6.16
N PHE A 94 2.18 -8.62 7.04
CA PHE A 94 0.81 -8.77 7.51
C PHE A 94 0.26 -7.51 8.20
N ASP A 95 1.14 -6.68 8.75
CA ASP A 95 0.78 -5.47 9.51
C ASP A 95 0.95 -4.18 8.71
N TRP A 96 0.97 -4.25 7.38
CA TRP A 96 1.24 -3.07 6.56
C TRP A 96 0.19 -1.95 6.78
N GLN A 97 -1.04 -2.32 7.11
CA GLN A 97 -2.10 -1.34 7.36
C GLN A 97 -1.83 -0.54 8.63
N LEU A 98 -1.29 -1.20 9.65
CA LEU A 98 -0.88 -0.51 10.88
C LEU A 98 0.27 0.45 10.59
N ASN A 99 1.22 0.02 9.78
CA ASN A 99 2.34 0.86 9.38
C ASN A 99 1.84 2.07 8.58
N LEU A 100 0.85 1.88 7.72
CA LEU A 100 0.24 2.98 6.97
C LEU A 100 -0.38 4.00 7.93
N CYS A 101 -1.12 3.54 8.94
CA CYS A 101 -1.73 4.43 9.93
C CYS A 101 -0.67 5.20 10.71
N ASP A 102 0.39 4.52 11.14
CA ASP A 102 1.48 5.13 11.89
C ASP A 102 2.23 6.18 11.05
N ASP A 103 2.51 5.85 9.80
CA ASP A 103 3.20 6.76 8.90
C ASP A 103 2.33 7.96 8.51
N PHE A 104 1.03 7.75 8.34
CA PHE A 104 0.10 8.83 8.05
C PHE A 104 0.00 9.79 9.23
N LEU A 105 -0.06 9.25 10.45
CA LEU A 105 -0.05 10.05 11.68
C LEU A 105 1.24 10.86 11.79
N SER A 106 2.39 10.22 11.53
CA SER A 106 3.68 10.90 11.61
C SER A 106 3.84 11.98 10.55
N TYR A 107 3.33 11.74 9.36
CA TYR A 107 3.50 12.65 8.23
C TYR A 107 2.53 13.84 8.27
N PHE A 108 1.26 13.56 8.59
CA PHE A 108 0.21 14.58 8.53
C PHE A 108 -0.38 14.97 9.89
N GLY A 109 -0.03 14.25 10.95
CA GLY A 109 -0.59 14.48 12.28
C GLY A 109 -2.04 14.02 12.43
N ILE A 110 -2.50 13.10 11.59
CA ILE A 110 -3.89 12.63 11.56
C ILE A 110 -3.93 11.15 11.87
N ASP A 111 -4.70 10.76 12.89
CA ASP A 111 -4.91 9.36 13.25
C ASP A 111 -6.11 8.82 12.48
N ILE A 112 -5.86 7.87 11.58
CA ILE A 112 -6.90 7.25 10.75
C ILE A 112 -7.17 5.80 11.17
N SER A 113 -6.57 5.34 12.26
CA SER A 113 -6.59 3.92 12.64
C SER A 113 -8.00 3.38 12.91
N ASP A 114 -8.92 4.23 13.35
CA ASP A 114 -10.31 3.82 13.60
C ASP A 114 -11.23 3.99 12.40
N ARG A 115 -10.75 4.61 11.32
CA ARG A 115 -11.54 4.85 10.12
C ARG A 115 -11.08 4.06 8.91
N LEU A 116 -9.85 3.58 8.92
CA LEU A 116 -9.31 2.81 7.80
C LEU A 116 -9.95 1.42 7.75
N ASP A 117 -10.72 1.18 6.71
CA ASP A 117 -11.33 -0.13 6.46
C ASP A 117 -10.93 -0.57 5.05
N THR A 118 -9.91 -1.42 4.99
CA THR A 118 -9.37 -1.90 3.72
C THR A 118 -10.32 -2.84 3.00
N TYR A 119 -11.30 -3.42 3.70
CA TYR A 119 -12.31 -4.26 3.06
C TYR A 119 -13.26 -3.44 2.19
N SER A 120 -13.44 -2.16 2.50
CA SER A 120 -14.27 -1.25 1.69
C SER A 120 -13.48 -0.59 0.56
N LEU A 121 -12.15 -0.72 0.56
CA LEU A 121 -11.29 -0.13 -0.46
C LEU A 121 -10.93 -1.20 -1.50
N SER A 122 -11.34 -0.97 -2.73
CA SER A 122 -11.13 -1.94 -3.80
C SER A 122 -9.90 -1.63 -4.65
N THR A 123 -9.69 -0.36 -4.98
CA THR A 123 -8.64 0.08 -5.90
C THR A 123 -7.68 1.04 -5.26
N VAL A 124 -6.56 1.30 -5.96
CA VAL A 124 -5.61 2.35 -5.56
C VAL A 124 -6.32 3.70 -5.49
N GLU A 125 -7.22 3.98 -6.43
CA GLU A 125 -7.99 5.22 -6.42
C GLU A 125 -8.81 5.35 -5.13
N ASP A 126 -9.46 4.27 -4.69
CA ASP A 126 -10.23 4.27 -3.45
C ASP A 126 -9.33 4.63 -2.26
N LEU A 127 -8.15 4.04 -2.18
CA LEU A 127 -7.21 4.32 -1.10
C LEU A 127 -6.75 5.79 -1.12
N VAL A 128 -6.38 6.29 -2.28
CA VAL A 128 -5.92 7.68 -2.42
C VAL A 128 -7.04 8.63 -2.03
N LYS A 129 -8.26 8.40 -2.51
CA LYS A 129 -9.41 9.25 -2.21
C LYS A 129 -9.76 9.21 -0.72
N PHE A 130 -9.67 8.04 -0.09
CA PHE A 130 -9.89 7.94 1.35
C PHE A 130 -8.89 8.79 2.13
N LEU A 131 -7.61 8.66 1.84
CA LEU A 131 -6.57 9.42 2.53
C LEU A 131 -6.69 10.92 2.26
N ASP A 132 -7.02 11.29 1.03
CA ASP A 132 -7.21 12.69 0.67
C ASP A 132 -8.39 13.30 1.42
N SER A 133 -9.49 12.56 1.58
CA SER A 133 -10.64 13.04 2.34
C SER A 133 -10.30 13.25 3.81
N GLU A 134 -9.44 12.40 4.38
CA GLU A 134 -8.99 12.58 5.77
C GLU A 134 -8.12 13.81 5.93
N LEU A 135 -7.28 14.08 4.96
CA LEU A 135 -6.45 15.29 4.96
C LEU A 135 -7.30 16.55 4.81
N LEU A 136 -8.29 16.54 3.91
CA LEU A 136 -9.17 17.67 3.68
C LEU A 136 -10.08 17.95 4.87
N ALA A 137 -10.54 16.91 5.57
CA ALA A 137 -11.41 17.06 6.72
C ALA A 137 -10.75 17.89 7.85
N LEU A 138 -9.42 17.82 7.96
CA LEU A 138 -8.69 18.57 8.96
C LEU A 138 -8.69 20.07 8.67
N HIS A 139 -8.83 20.46 7.41
CA HIS A 139 -8.79 21.86 6.98
C HIS A 139 -10.18 22.49 6.81
N CYS A 140 -11.19 21.70 7.04
CA CYS A 140 -12.59 22.20 7.11
C CYS A 140 -13.04 22.43 8.55
#